data_9dc6ddbb386a9f7c1ebd40799ab4cc7a
#
_entry.id   9dc6ddbb386a9f7c1ebd40799ab4cc7a
#
_cell.length_a   1.000
_cell.length_b   1.000
_cell.length_c   1.000
_cell.angle_alpha   90.00
_cell.angle_beta   90.00
_cell.angle_gamma   90.00
#
_symmetry.space_group_name_H-M   'P 1'
#
loop_
_entity.id
_entity.type
_entity.pdbx_description
1 polymer ?
#
loop_
_entity_poly.entity_id
_entity_poly.type
_entity_poly.pdbx_seq_one_letter_code
_entity_poly.pdbx_strand_id
1 'polypeptide(L)'
;MERRITTIILLVLLGITTVCAQQPKQVSGTVYSAAGHVLVGASVTGGGHTVVTNGDGYFVLKTDAELTSITVSHVGYRAQRVKLSPAQNEPLRVYLKTATIQLQEVLVMSANARELVAAAISKIPKNYSQQPELFHCFYRETAQKRNHYIMVAEGVVDMYKTAYDYQRNDDRVAIRKGRRLLSPRKGDTLSVKVTGGPVLPIQLDMVKQRDWLLNEEELGYYHLEMEMPTTIGDRQQYVVSMRPRRKMPHPLYFGRLYIDQETLAFTRAELSLDMSDRLKATQMMLVKKPLGVRFRPKELSLQIDYRLEDGVTRISYIRTLFRFNCDWRRRLFATAFTACCEMVVTGQDATTERPIRGRESFDQRDAFFDKVDYFLDPVFWQEYNIIEPTESLNRAIARLMKRR
;
A
#
# COMPACT_ATOMS: atom_id res chain seq x y z
N MET A 1 -15.04 -1.05 -65.38
CA MET A 1 -14.56 -0.19 -64.28
C MET A 1 -15.45 -0.34 -63.04
N GLU A 2 -16.74 -0.41 -63.16
CA GLU A 2 -17.70 -0.59 -62.03
C GLU A 2 -17.50 -1.85 -61.18
N ARG A 3 -17.24 -3.01 -61.78
CA ARG A 3 -17.00 -4.26 -61.03
C ARG A 3 -15.77 -4.22 -60.11
N ARG A 4 -14.76 -3.43 -60.46
CA ARG A 4 -13.55 -3.27 -59.59
C ARG A 4 -13.76 -2.33 -58.42
N ILE A 5 -14.63 -1.33 -58.61
CA ILE A 5 -15.01 -0.37 -57.56
C ILE A 5 -15.90 -1.07 -56.52
N THR A 6 -16.83 -1.90 -56.95
CA THR A 6 -17.70 -2.69 -56.02
C THR A 6 -16.92 -3.67 -55.19
N THR A 7 -15.88 -4.32 -55.79
CA THR A 7 -15.00 -5.24 -55.04
C THR A 7 -14.15 -4.53 -54.00
N ILE A 8 -13.65 -3.32 -54.31
CA ILE A 8 -12.86 -2.51 -53.36
C ILE A 8 -13.74 -2.00 -52.21
N ILE A 9 -14.97 -1.60 -52.48
CA ILE A 9 -15.92 -1.16 -51.46
C ILE A 9 -16.31 -2.31 -50.55
N LEU A 10 -16.50 -3.52 -51.09
CA LEU A 10 -16.81 -4.73 -50.32
C LEU A 10 -15.61 -5.16 -49.42
N LEU A 11 -14.38 -5.02 -49.90
CA LEU A 11 -13.15 -5.28 -49.13
C LEU A 11 -12.91 -4.25 -48.02
N VAL A 12 -13.28 -3.00 -48.22
CA VAL A 12 -13.20 -1.94 -47.19
C VAL A 12 -14.29 -2.14 -46.14
N LEU A 13 -15.47 -2.61 -46.50
CA LEU A 13 -16.57 -2.93 -45.58
C LEU A 13 -16.31 -4.18 -44.73
N LEU A 14 -15.55 -5.16 -45.26
CA LEU A 14 -15.11 -6.34 -44.48
C LEU A 14 -13.93 -6.02 -43.52
N GLY A 15 -13.22 -4.92 -43.72
CA GLY A 15 -12.07 -4.51 -42.88
C GLY A 15 -12.46 -3.71 -41.64
N ILE A 16 -13.73 -3.37 -41.43
CA ILE A 16 -14.24 -2.78 -40.19
C ILE A 16 -14.61 -3.95 -39.27
N THR A 17 -13.64 -4.79 -38.91
CA THR A 17 -13.74 -5.52 -37.67
C THR A 17 -13.71 -4.48 -36.57
N THR A 18 -14.87 -4.21 -35.99
CA THR A 18 -14.97 -3.53 -34.72
C THR A 18 -14.06 -4.28 -33.77
N VAL A 19 -12.88 -3.71 -33.49
CA VAL A 19 -12.14 -4.06 -32.30
C VAL A 19 -13.06 -3.62 -31.15
N CYS A 20 -13.95 -4.53 -30.78
CA CYS A 20 -14.72 -4.42 -29.56
C CYS A 20 -13.64 -4.52 -28.46
N ALA A 21 -13.13 -3.39 -28.01
CA ALA A 21 -12.30 -3.35 -26.84
C ALA A 21 -13.14 -4.01 -25.74
N GLN A 22 -12.83 -5.25 -25.40
CA GLN A 22 -13.47 -5.93 -24.28
C GLN A 22 -13.22 -5.04 -23.07
N GLN A 23 -14.29 -4.43 -22.57
CA GLN A 23 -14.19 -3.71 -21.29
C GLN A 23 -13.73 -4.72 -20.24
N PRO A 24 -12.70 -4.41 -19.46
CA PRO A 24 -12.21 -5.32 -18.44
C PRO A 24 -13.38 -5.74 -17.55
N LYS A 25 -13.51 -7.03 -17.33
CA LYS A 25 -14.51 -7.55 -16.39
C LYS A 25 -14.17 -6.99 -15.01
N GLN A 26 -15.15 -6.38 -14.35
CA GLN A 26 -14.96 -5.82 -13.02
C GLN A 26 -15.93 -6.43 -12.03
N VAL A 27 -15.42 -6.64 -10.81
CA VAL A 27 -16.21 -7.05 -9.65
C VAL A 27 -16.03 -6.00 -8.56
N SER A 28 -17.13 -5.52 -8.04
CA SER A 28 -17.12 -4.55 -6.94
C SER A 28 -17.88 -5.07 -5.73
N GLY A 29 -17.59 -4.53 -4.56
CA GLY A 29 -18.30 -4.92 -3.35
C GLY A 29 -17.77 -4.24 -2.10
N THR A 30 -18.41 -4.56 -0.97
CA THR A 30 -18.02 -4.09 0.35
C THR A 30 -17.80 -5.28 1.27
N VAL A 31 -16.73 -5.22 2.06
CA VAL A 31 -16.34 -6.27 3.01
C VAL A 31 -16.70 -5.84 4.42
N TYR A 32 -17.38 -6.74 5.13
CA TYR A 32 -17.85 -6.56 6.50
C TYR A 32 -17.33 -7.66 7.40
N SER A 33 -17.20 -7.35 8.69
CA SER A 33 -17.16 -8.37 9.74
C SER A 33 -18.55 -9.05 9.90
N ALA A 34 -18.60 -10.19 10.57
CA ALA A 34 -19.87 -10.83 10.92
C ALA A 34 -20.79 -9.93 11.78
N ALA A 35 -20.21 -8.96 12.51
CA ALA A 35 -20.96 -7.97 13.29
C ALA A 35 -21.45 -6.77 12.45
N GLY A 36 -21.19 -6.75 11.14
CA GLY A 36 -21.64 -5.68 10.23
C GLY A 36 -20.72 -4.45 10.17
N HIS A 37 -19.57 -4.45 10.81
CA HIS A 37 -18.59 -3.38 10.69
C HIS A 37 -17.80 -3.54 9.39
N VAL A 38 -17.56 -2.45 8.67
CA VAL A 38 -16.74 -2.45 7.46
C VAL A 38 -15.30 -2.85 7.79
N LEU A 39 -14.68 -3.65 6.93
CA LEU A 39 -13.27 -4.07 7.04
C LEU A 39 -12.41 -3.28 6.07
N VAL A 40 -11.58 -2.39 6.63
CA VAL A 40 -10.65 -1.52 5.89
C VAL A 40 -9.34 -2.27 5.66
N GLY A 41 -8.80 -2.21 4.43
CA GLY A 41 -7.54 -2.88 4.09
C GLY A 41 -7.69 -4.40 3.95
N ALA A 42 -8.92 -4.92 3.78
CA ALA A 42 -9.12 -6.31 3.40
C ALA A 42 -8.57 -6.54 1.99
N SER A 43 -7.80 -7.60 1.81
CA SER A 43 -7.24 -7.99 0.52
C SER A 43 -8.28 -8.75 -0.30
N VAL A 44 -8.45 -8.38 -1.56
CA VAL A 44 -9.35 -9.04 -2.53
C VAL A 44 -8.52 -9.45 -3.73
N THR A 45 -8.41 -10.75 -3.97
CA THR A 45 -7.57 -11.34 -5.02
C THR A 45 -8.42 -12.14 -6.00
N GLY A 46 -8.16 -12.00 -7.29
CA GLY A 46 -8.80 -12.77 -8.36
C GLY A 46 -8.18 -12.47 -9.72
N GLY A 47 -8.12 -13.46 -10.61
CA GLY A 47 -7.58 -13.29 -11.97
C GLY A 47 -6.14 -12.78 -12.04
N GLY A 48 -5.29 -13.15 -11.07
CA GLY A 48 -3.90 -12.67 -11.00
C GLY A 48 -3.73 -11.25 -10.46
N HIS A 49 -4.81 -10.59 -10.07
CA HIS A 49 -4.79 -9.22 -9.56
C HIS A 49 -5.22 -9.14 -8.09
N THR A 50 -4.75 -8.12 -7.41
CA THR A 50 -5.13 -7.83 -6.03
C THR A 50 -5.46 -6.36 -5.86
N VAL A 51 -6.48 -6.11 -5.06
CA VAL A 51 -6.84 -4.78 -4.54
C VAL A 51 -7.06 -4.87 -3.04
N VAL A 52 -7.11 -3.71 -2.38
CA VAL A 52 -7.48 -3.62 -0.96
C VAL A 52 -8.73 -2.76 -0.80
N THR A 53 -9.54 -3.09 0.21
CA THR A 53 -10.71 -2.27 0.53
C THR A 53 -10.29 -0.90 1.06
N ASN A 54 -11.00 0.14 0.67
CA ASN A 54 -10.81 1.50 1.14
C ASN A 54 -11.36 1.71 2.57
N GLY A 55 -11.35 2.96 3.05
CA GLY A 55 -11.86 3.33 4.38
C GLY A 55 -13.37 3.08 4.60
N ASP A 56 -14.13 2.86 3.54
CA ASP A 56 -15.57 2.51 3.58
C ASP A 56 -15.78 0.99 3.41
N GLY A 57 -14.68 0.19 3.39
CA GLY A 57 -14.71 -1.25 3.15
C GLY A 57 -14.99 -1.64 1.69
N TYR A 58 -15.02 -0.67 0.77
CA TYR A 58 -15.37 -0.87 -0.62
C TYR A 58 -14.15 -1.20 -1.49
N PHE A 59 -14.33 -2.05 -2.51
CA PHE A 59 -13.33 -2.41 -3.51
C PHE A 59 -13.90 -2.50 -4.91
N VAL A 60 -13.04 -2.35 -5.93
CA VAL A 60 -13.29 -2.71 -7.32
C VAL A 60 -12.06 -3.48 -7.81
N LEU A 61 -12.25 -4.71 -8.24
CA LEU A 61 -11.25 -5.55 -8.87
C LEU A 61 -11.53 -5.64 -10.36
N LYS A 62 -10.55 -5.30 -11.19
CA LYS A 62 -10.61 -5.33 -12.65
C LYS A 62 -9.63 -6.36 -13.17
N THR A 63 -10.01 -7.10 -14.21
CA THR A 63 -9.16 -8.11 -14.84
C THR A 63 -9.60 -8.38 -16.26
N ASP A 64 -8.66 -8.73 -17.12
CA ASP A 64 -8.95 -9.21 -18.48
C ASP A 64 -9.28 -10.71 -18.49
N ALA A 65 -8.94 -11.43 -17.41
CA ALA A 65 -9.21 -12.85 -17.27
C ALA A 65 -10.68 -13.11 -16.89
N GLU A 66 -11.18 -14.28 -17.22
CA GLU A 66 -12.50 -14.72 -16.76
C GLU A 66 -12.48 -15.00 -15.25
N LEU A 67 -13.26 -14.21 -14.49
CA LEU A 67 -13.39 -14.35 -13.06
C LEU A 67 -14.52 -15.30 -12.69
N THR A 68 -14.16 -16.46 -12.17
CA THR A 68 -15.11 -17.44 -11.60
C THR A 68 -15.25 -17.30 -10.09
N SER A 69 -14.25 -16.74 -9.42
CA SER A 69 -14.25 -16.50 -7.97
C SER A 69 -13.22 -15.44 -7.59
N ILE A 70 -13.45 -14.81 -6.44
CA ILE A 70 -12.48 -13.96 -5.73
C ILE A 70 -12.21 -14.54 -4.36
N THR A 71 -11.02 -14.26 -3.81
CA THR A 71 -10.68 -14.58 -2.43
C THR A 71 -10.56 -13.28 -1.64
N VAL A 72 -11.27 -13.19 -0.52
CA VAL A 72 -11.25 -12.03 0.36
C VAL A 72 -10.66 -12.45 1.69
N SER A 73 -9.67 -11.72 2.19
CA SER A 73 -8.98 -12.00 3.45
C SER A 73 -8.70 -10.71 4.24
N HIS A 74 -8.68 -10.85 5.57
CA HIS A 74 -8.30 -9.77 6.48
C HIS A 74 -7.68 -10.37 7.75
N VAL A 75 -6.77 -9.63 8.39
CA VAL A 75 -6.12 -10.09 9.63
C VAL A 75 -7.14 -10.39 10.72
N GLY A 76 -7.02 -11.57 11.34
CA GLY A 76 -7.96 -12.03 12.39
C GLY A 76 -9.27 -12.63 11.87
N TYR A 77 -9.44 -12.75 10.57
CA TYR A 77 -10.62 -13.33 9.93
C TYR A 77 -10.25 -14.53 9.06
N ARG A 78 -11.18 -15.47 8.91
CA ARG A 78 -11.05 -16.56 7.94
C ARG A 78 -11.16 -16.01 6.54
N ALA A 79 -10.29 -16.44 5.64
CA ALA A 79 -10.40 -16.10 4.24
C ALA A 79 -11.69 -16.69 3.65
N GLN A 80 -12.32 -15.97 2.74
CA GLN A 80 -13.55 -16.40 2.09
C GLN A 80 -13.38 -16.37 0.57
N ARG A 81 -13.56 -17.53 -0.04
CA ARG A 81 -13.69 -17.64 -1.50
C ARG A 81 -15.14 -17.41 -1.90
N VAL A 82 -15.38 -16.36 -2.68
CA VAL A 82 -16.68 -15.98 -3.20
C VAL A 82 -16.76 -16.40 -4.66
N LYS A 83 -17.70 -17.31 -4.99
CA LYS A 83 -18.00 -17.68 -6.38
C LYS A 83 -18.76 -16.53 -7.04
N LEU A 84 -18.44 -16.25 -8.28
CA LEU A 84 -19.07 -15.20 -9.08
C LEU A 84 -20.03 -15.81 -10.09
N SER A 85 -21.18 -15.17 -10.25
CA SER A 85 -22.10 -15.49 -11.34
C SER A 85 -21.64 -14.81 -12.63
N PRO A 86 -21.76 -15.43 -13.80
CA PRO A 86 -21.48 -14.76 -15.08
C PRO A 86 -22.28 -13.47 -15.30
N ALA A 87 -23.45 -13.36 -14.67
CA ALA A 87 -24.34 -12.20 -14.71
C ALA A 87 -24.19 -11.26 -13.50
N GLN A 88 -23.06 -11.33 -12.77
CA GLN A 88 -22.83 -10.50 -11.57
C GLN A 88 -22.67 -9.04 -11.97
N ASN A 89 -23.72 -8.25 -11.85
CA ASN A 89 -23.74 -6.82 -12.10
C ASN A 89 -23.89 -5.97 -10.83
N GLU A 90 -24.33 -6.60 -9.72
CA GLU A 90 -24.52 -5.90 -8.46
C GLU A 90 -23.27 -5.99 -7.57
N PRO A 91 -22.96 -4.91 -6.80
CA PRO A 91 -21.87 -4.94 -5.84
C PRO A 91 -22.06 -6.04 -4.79
N LEU A 92 -21.00 -6.79 -4.54
CA LEU A 92 -21.00 -7.87 -3.55
C LEU A 92 -21.05 -7.31 -2.13
N ARG A 93 -21.68 -8.08 -1.23
CA ARG A 93 -21.57 -7.89 0.23
C ARG A 93 -20.90 -9.13 0.82
N VAL A 94 -19.66 -8.99 1.25
CA VAL A 94 -18.87 -10.10 1.78
C VAL A 94 -18.73 -9.97 3.28
N TYR A 95 -19.18 -10.98 4.03
CA TYR A 95 -19.11 -11.00 5.49
C TYR A 95 -18.08 -12.01 5.96
N LEU A 96 -16.95 -11.53 6.48
CA LEU A 96 -15.90 -12.39 7.01
C LEU A 96 -16.20 -12.81 8.45
N LYS A 97 -15.99 -14.11 8.72
CA LYS A 97 -16.10 -14.67 10.08
C LYS A 97 -14.74 -14.53 10.78
N THR A 98 -14.76 -14.16 12.06
CA THR A 98 -13.57 -14.16 12.90
C THR A 98 -12.92 -15.54 12.91
N ALA A 99 -11.61 -15.59 12.77
CA ALA A 99 -10.87 -16.82 12.90
C ALA A 99 -10.90 -17.28 14.38
N THR A 100 -11.20 -18.55 14.60
CA THR A 100 -11.13 -19.18 15.92
C THR A 100 -9.78 -19.85 16.05
N ILE A 101 -8.96 -19.42 17.00
CA ILE A 101 -7.68 -20.04 17.32
C ILE A 101 -7.93 -21.09 18.38
N GLN A 102 -7.48 -22.33 18.15
CA GLN A 102 -7.60 -23.38 19.18
C GLN A 102 -6.57 -23.13 20.28
N LEU A 103 -7.03 -23.14 21.54
CA LEU A 103 -6.19 -22.90 22.72
C LEU A 103 -5.02 -23.89 22.89
N GLN A 104 -5.07 -25.06 22.27
CA GLN A 104 -3.97 -26.02 22.29
C GLN A 104 -2.67 -25.52 21.63
N GLU A 105 -2.76 -24.59 20.67
CA GLU A 105 -1.61 -23.96 20.02
C GLU A 105 -0.95 -22.87 20.90
N VAL A 106 -1.66 -22.39 21.90
CA VAL A 106 -1.15 -21.36 22.83
C VAL A 106 -0.09 -21.93 23.81
N LEU A 107 -0.09 -23.25 24.05
CA LEU A 107 0.87 -23.90 24.94
C LEU A 107 2.30 -23.98 24.37
N VAL A 108 2.50 -23.78 23.06
CA VAL A 108 3.82 -23.69 22.44
C VAL A 108 4.45 -22.29 22.60
N MET A 109 3.75 -21.34 23.22
CA MET A 109 4.18 -19.96 23.41
C MET A 109 5.30 -19.75 24.46
N SER A 110 5.99 -20.78 24.92
CA SER A 110 7.23 -20.61 25.68
C SER A 110 8.45 -20.30 24.80
N ALA A 111 8.25 -20.19 23.47
CA ALA A 111 9.31 -19.79 22.57
C ALA A 111 9.75 -18.34 22.88
N ASN A 112 11.05 -18.15 23.03
CA ASN A 112 11.65 -16.86 23.21
C ASN A 112 11.34 -15.99 21.96
N ALA A 113 10.59 -14.92 22.12
CA ALA A 113 10.19 -14.01 21.01
C ALA A 113 11.41 -13.56 20.18
N ARG A 114 12.56 -13.36 20.82
CA ARG A 114 13.81 -12.98 20.14
C ARG A 114 14.36 -14.11 19.26
N GLU A 115 14.34 -15.33 19.75
CA GLU A 115 14.77 -16.51 18.98
C GLU A 115 13.86 -16.73 17.77
N LEU A 116 12.55 -16.55 17.94
CA LEU A 116 11.58 -16.63 16.83
C LEU A 116 11.86 -15.58 15.76
N VAL A 117 12.06 -14.32 16.15
CA VAL A 117 12.38 -13.25 15.19
C VAL A 117 13.73 -13.52 14.50
N ALA A 118 14.75 -13.98 15.23
CA ALA A 118 16.03 -14.36 14.65
C ALA A 118 15.89 -15.52 13.64
N ALA A 119 15.09 -16.54 13.99
CA ALA A 119 14.79 -17.65 13.08
C ALA A 119 14.04 -17.16 11.82
N ALA A 120 13.08 -16.24 11.96
CA ALA A 120 12.37 -15.64 10.82
C ALA A 120 13.32 -14.86 9.90
N ILE A 121 14.24 -14.08 10.47
CA ILE A 121 15.28 -13.36 9.71
C ILE A 121 16.17 -14.34 8.93
N SER A 122 16.60 -15.44 9.55
CA SER A 122 17.43 -16.46 8.90
C SER A 122 16.72 -17.15 7.72
N LYS A 123 15.38 -17.14 7.69
CA LYS A 123 14.56 -17.73 6.63
C LYS A 123 14.24 -16.75 5.48
N ILE A 124 14.62 -15.48 5.59
CA ILE A 124 14.37 -14.49 4.51
C ILE A 124 14.87 -14.99 3.14
N PRO A 125 16.11 -15.51 2.98
CA PRO A 125 16.58 -16.00 1.69
C PRO A 125 15.74 -17.15 1.11
N LYS A 126 15.07 -17.92 1.96
CA LYS A 126 14.20 -19.03 1.52
C LYS A 126 12.79 -18.58 1.18
N ASN A 127 12.25 -17.63 1.94
CA ASN A 127 10.84 -17.28 1.90
C ASN A 127 10.50 -16.17 0.88
N TYR A 128 11.50 -15.36 0.51
CA TYR A 128 11.29 -14.20 -0.39
C TYR A 128 12.01 -14.41 -1.71
N SER A 129 11.61 -13.61 -2.72
CA SER A 129 12.14 -13.77 -4.07
C SER A 129 13.65 -13.67 -4.13
N GLN A 130 14.26 -14.65 -4.80
CA GLN A 130 15.69 -14.71 -5.10
C GLN A 130 16.01 -14.20 -6.51
N GLN A 131 14.98 -13.74 -7.25
CA GLN A 131 15.10 -13.19 -8.58
C GLN A 131 14.55 -11.77 -8.61
N PRO A 132 15.03 -10.92 -9.52
CA PRO A 132 14.42 -9.62 -9.75
C PRO A 132 12.97 -9.77 -10.24
N GLU A 133 12.09 -8.90 -9.76
CA GLU A 133 10.67 -8.90 -10.11
C GLU A 133 10.20 -7.50 -10.47
N LEU A 134 9.24 -7.41 -11.40
CA LEU A 134 8.56 -6.17 -11.77
C LEU A 134 7.11 -6.23 -11.31
N PHE A 135 6.74 -5.30 -10.45
CA PHE A 135 5.39 -5.17 -9.92
C PHE A 135 4.68 -3.95 -10.49
N HIS A 136 3.39 -4.10 -10.77
CA HIS A 136 2.49 -3.00 -11.07
C HIS A 136 1.82 -2.55 -9.77
N CYS A 137 1.91 -1.27 -9.47
CA CYS A 137 1.42 -0.75 -8.21
C CYS A 137 0.52 0.47 -8.44
N PHE A 138 -0.45 0.64 -7.55
CA PHE A 138 -1.13 1.91 -7.38
C PHE A 138 -0.57 2.63 -6.15
N TYR A 139 -0.23 3.90 -6.33
CA TYR A 139 0.32 4.76 -5.28
C TYR A 139 -0.56 5.99 -5.09
N ARG A 140 -0.84 6.37 -3.84
CA ARG A 140 -1.61 7.56 -3.47
C ARG A 140 -0.97 8.31 -2.33
N GLU A 141 -0.87 9.63 -2.49
CA GLU A 141 -0.58 10.59 -1.43
C GLU A 141 -1.80 11.46 -1.18
N THR A 142 -2.17 11.65 0.06
CA THR A 142 -3.19 12.61 0.48
C THR A 142 -2.67 13.51 1.58
N ALA A 143 -3.10 14.76 1.58
CA ALA A 143 -2.89 15.67 2.69
C ALA A 143 -4.20 16.30 3.13
N GLN A 144 -4.43 16.32 4.43
CA GLN A 144 -5.58 16.96 5.06
C GLN A 144 -5.12 18.07 6.00
N LYS A 145 -5.91 19.11 6.06
CA LYS A 145 -5.82 20.20 7.02
C LYS A 145 -7.12 20.25 7.81
N ARG A 146 -7.06 20.02 9.13
CA ARG A 146 -8.27 19.95 9.99
C ARG A 146 -9.35 19.04 9.38
N ASN A 147 -8.99 17.82 9.01
CA ASN A 147 -9.87 16.82 8.38
C ASN A 147 -10.45 17.18 6.99
N HIS A 148 -9.94 18.24 6.34
CA HIS A 148 -10.32 18.57 4.97
C HIS A 148 -9.18 18.26 4.01
N TYR A 149 -9.42 17.47 2.97
CA TYR A 149 -8.44 17.20 1.93
C TYR A 149 -8.05 18.50 1.21
N ILE A 150 -6.75 18.75 1.20
CA ILE A 150 -6.12 19.90 0.54
C ILE A 150 -5.24 19.48 -0.63
N MET A 151 -4.81 18.21 -0.67
CA MET A 151 -3.99 17.64 -1.71
C MET A 151 -4.35 16.16 -1.90
N VAL A 152 -4.40 15.74 -3.16
CA VAL A 152 -4.47 14.34 -3.59
C VAL A 152 -3.53 14.18 -4.77
N ALA A 153 -2.61 13.24 -4.71
CA ALA A 153 -1.78 12.82 -5.83
C ALA A 153 -1.84 11.29 -5.93
N GLU A 154 -2.08 10.79 -7.12
CA GLU A 154 -2.30 9.37 -7.40
C GLU A 154 -1.52 8.96 -8.63
N GLY A 155 -1.03 7.72 -8.65
CA GLY A 155 -0.35 7.19 -9.81
C GLY A 155 -0.33 5.67 -9.88
N VAL A 156 -0.28 5.18 -11.11
CA VAL A 156 0.15 3.82 -11.42
C VAL A 156 1.66 3.88 -11.65
N VAL A 157 2.37 3.02 -10.96
CA VAL A 157 3.83 2.98 -10.97
C VAL A 157 4.29 1.54 -11.17
N ASP A 158 5.41 1.39 -11.85
CA ASP A 158 6.13 0.12 -11.89
C ASP A 158 7.21 0.12 -10.81
N MET A 159 7.29 -0.96 -10.06
CA MET A 159 8.27 -1.17 -9.02
C MET A 159 9.15 -2.36 -9.42
N TYR A 160 10.39 -2.09 -9.76
CA TYR A 160 11.42 -3.10 -9.97
C TYR A 160 12.11 -3.39 -8.64
N LYS A 161 12.04 -4.63 -8.20
CA LYS A 161 12.73 -5.11 -6.99
C LYS A 161 13.79 -6.12 -7.35
N THR A 162 14.98 -5.93 -6.81
CA THR A 162 16.05 -6.92 -6.84
C THR A 162 15.81 -8.05 -5.84
N ALA A 163 16.53 -9.17 -5.96
CA ALA A 163 16.44 -10.29 -5.02
C ALA A 163 16.60 -9.84 -3.56
N TYR A 164 15.92 -10.51 -2.64
CA TYR A 164 15.92 -10.14 -1.21
C TYR A 164 17.23 -10.50 -0.48
N ASP A 165 18.05 -11.36 -1.06
CA ASP A 165 19.39 -11.68 -0.56
C ASP A 165 20.49 -10.77 -1.14
N TYR A 166 20.13 -9.93 -2.13
CA TYR A 166 21.07 -9.05 -2.80
C TYR A 166 21.44 -7.86 -1.90
N GLN A 167 22.74 -7.70 -1.60
CA GLN A 167 23.23 -6.68 -0.68
C GLN A 167 23.11 -5.25 -1.22
N ARG A 168 23.11 -5.06 -2.54
CA ARG A 168 22.87 -3.75 -3.16
C ARG A 168 21.39 -3.53 -3.39
N ASN A 169 20.88 -2.43 -2.87
CA ASN A 169 19.53 -2.01 -3.16
C ASN A 169 19.48 -1.20 -4.46
N ASP A 170 19.26 -1.89 -5.57
CA ASP A 170 19.01 -1.29 -6.88
C ASP A 170 17.50 -1.27 -7.21
N ASP A 171 16.64 -1.37 -6.21
CA ASP A 171 15.20 -1.27 -6.37
C ASP A 171 14.84 0.11 -6.93
N ARG A 172 13.92 0.15 -7.90
CA ARG A 172 13.55 1.38 -8.61
C ARG A 172 12.06 1.46 -8.87
N VAL A 173 11.55 2.69 -8.99
CA VAL A 173 10.16 2.95 -9.35
C VAL A 173 10.11 3.87 -10.55
N ALA A 174 9.24 3.56 -11.50
CA ALA A 174 8.89 4.43 -12.61
C ALA A 174 7.41 4.80 -12.59
N ILE A 175 7.10 6.06 -12.87
CA ILE A 175 5.72 6.52 -12.97
C ILE A 175 5.22 6.18 -14.39
N ARG A 176 4.13 5.40 -14.47
CA ARG A 176 3.43 5.12 -15.74
C ARG A 176 2.40 6.19 -16.04
N LYS A 177 1.57 6.49 -15.05
CA LYS A 177 0.46 7.43 -15.18
C LYS A 177 0.18 8.04 -13.82
N GLY A 178 -0.09 9.33 -13.76
CA GLY A 178 -0.36 9.97 -12.48
C GLY A 178 -1.16 11.25 -12.63
N ARG A 179 -1.80 11.65 -11.56
CA ARG A 179 -2.53 12.91 -11.44
C ARG A 179 -2.35 13.56 -10.10
N ARG A 180 -2.53 14.86 -10.06
CA ARG A 180 -2.58 15.64 -8.82
C ARG A 180 -3.76 16.60 -8.78
N LEU A 181 -4.27 16.81 -7.59
CA LEU A 181 -5.29 17.79 -7.27
C LEU A 181 -4.86 18.59 -6.05
N LEU A 182 -4.96 19.90 -6.10
CA LEU A 182 -4.56 20.80 -5.02
C LEU A 182 -5.68 21.79 -4.71
N SER A 183 -5.86 22.12 -3.43
CA SER A 183 -6.75 23.20 -3.02
C SER A 183 -6.25 24.55 -3.60
N PRO A 184 -7.10 25.31 -4.31
CA PRO A 184 -6.73 26.62 -4.86
C PRO A 184 -6.62 27.72 -3.78
N ARG A 185 -6.99 27.42 -2.55
CA ARG A 185 -6.95 28.41 -1.45
C ARG A 185 -5.51 28.65 -1.02
N LYS A 186 -5.03 29.90 -1.11
CA LYS A 186 -3.67 30.30 -0.64
C LYS A 186 -3.35 29.87 0.81
N GLY A 187 -4.36 29.78 1.67
CA GLY A 187 -4.20 29.33 3.06
C GLY A 187 -4.09 27.82 3.26
N ASP A 188 -4.28 27.00 2.21
CA ASP A 188 -4.24 25.55 2.26
C ASP A 188 -2.89 24.97 1.81
N THR A 189 -1.89 25.82 1.55
CA THR A 189 -0.56 25.36 1.17
C THR A 189 0.03 24.49 2.28
N LEU A 190 0.36 23.25 1.95
CA LEU A 190 1.12 22.37 2.84
C LEU A 190 2.56 22.90 2.89
N SER A 191 2.95 23.41 4.04
CA SER A 191 4.30 23.96 4.24
C SER A 191 5.39 22.87 4.32
N VAL A 192 4.99 21.61 4.38
CA VAL A 192 5.87 20.44 4.52
C VAL A 192 5.58 19.51 3.36
N LYS A 193 6.58 19.29 2.50
CA LYS A 193 6.49 18.29 1.43
C LYS A 193 7.00 16.94 1.95
N VAL A 194 6.29 15.87 1.67
CA VAL A 194 6.80 14.52 1.83
C VAL A 194 7.69 14.25 0.62
N THR A 195 8.97 14.00 0.85
CA THR A 195 9.92 13.59 -0.18
C THR A 195 9.95 12.06 -0.28
N GLY A 196 10.43 11.53 -1.38
CA GLY A 196 10.55 10.09 -1.61
C GLY A 196 9.40 9.50 -2.44
N GLY A 197 8.21 10.12 -2.42
CA GLY A 197 7.09 9.65 -3.24
C GLY A 197 6.93 8.12 -3.23
N PRO A 198 6.76 7.48 -4.39
CA PRO A 198 6.59 6.03 -4.49
C PRO A 198 7.88 5.22 -4.21
N VAL A 199 9.04 5.87 -4.02
CA VAL A 199 10.27 5.22 -3.55
C VAL A 199 10.24 4.99 -2.04
N LEU A 200 9.53 5.83 -1.28
CA LEU A 200 9.42 5.69 0.18
C LEU A 200 8.93 4.30 0.62
N PRO A 201 7.87 3.72 0.02
CA PRO A 201 7.46 2.35 0.33
C PRO A 201 8.56 1.29 0.14
N ILE A 202 9.40 1.43 -0.89
CA ILE A 202 10.52 0.49 -1.09
C ILE A 202 11.56 0.62 0.03
N GLN A 203 11.86 1.85 0.44
CA GLN A 203 12.81 2.11 1.52
C GLN A 203 12.30 1.62 2.89
N LEU A 204 10.98 1.52 3.04
CA LEU A 204 10.33 1.04 4.25
C LEU A 204 10.09 -0.48 4.26
N ASP A 205 10.40 -1.20 3.17
CA ASP A 205 10.35 -2.66 3.14
C ASP A 205 11.38 -3.25 4.13
N MET A 206 10.92 -3.56 5.34
CA MET A 206 11.79 -3.97 6.44
C MET A 206 12.54 -5.29 6.17
N VAL A 207 11.99 -6.15 5.33
CA VAL A 207 12.61 -7.45 4.99
C VAL A 207 13.75 -7.26 4.01
N LYS A 208 13.62 -6.30 3.08
CA LYS A 208 14.69 -5.95 2.15
C LYS A 208 15.72 -5.02 2.80
N GLN A 209 15.25 -4.02 3.53
CA GLN A 209 16.06 -2.99 4.19
C GLN A 209 16.25 -3.33 5.67
N ARG A 210 16.97 -4.41 5.97
CA ARG A 210 17.08 -4.95 7.34
C ARG A 210 17.74 -4.00 8.32
N ASP A 211 18.59 -3.09 7.83
CA ASP A 211 19.47 -2.25 8.66
C ASP A 211 18.72 -1.34 9.62
N TRP A 212 17.50 -0.93 9.31
CA TRP A 212 16.76 -0.04 10.19
C TRP A 212 15.89 -0.74 11.25
N LEU A 213 15.70 -2.10 11.17
CA LEU A 213 14.85 -2.82 12.13
C LEU A 213 15.27 -4.28 12.36
N LEU A 214 15.58 -5.06 11.32
CA LEU A 214 15.71 -6.51 11.38
C LEU A 214 17.17 -6.97 11.40
N ASN A 215 18.10 -6.21 11.95
CA ASN A 215 19.45 -6.66 12.24
C ASN A 215 19.63 -6.91 13.74
N GLU A 216 20.68 -7.62 14.13
CA GLU A 216 20.92 -8.03 15.50
C GLU A 216 21.14 -6.83 16.45
N GLU A 217 21.83 -5.79 15.98
CA GLU A 217 22.10 -4.57 16.76
C GLU A 217 20.80 -3.81 17.03
N GLU A 218 20.02 -3.53 16.00
CA GLU A 218 18.74 -2.82 16.12
C GLU A 218 17.76 -3.60 17.01
N LEU A 219 17.62 -4.92 16.80
CA LEU A 219 16.77 -5.75 17.65
C LEU A 219 17.21 -5.72 19.12
N GLY A 220 18.51 -5.47 19.41
CA GLY A 220 19.04 -5.29 20.76
C GLY A 220 18.43 -4.11 21.52
N TYR A 221 17.87 -3.11 20.80
CA TYR A 221 17.23 -1.96 21.40
C TYR A 221 15.77 -2.17 21.80
N TYR A 222 15.20 -3.34 21.47
CA TYR A 222 13.79 -3.64 21.71
C TYR A 222 13.59 -4.76 22.74
N HIS A 223 12.54 -4.60 23.52
CA HIS A 223 11.91 -5.67 24.27
C HIS A 223 10.87 -6.33 23.36
N LEU A 224 11.02 -7.64 23.15
CA LEU A 224 10.17 -8.46 22.30
C LEU A 224 9.36 -9.42 23.17
N GLU A 225 8.04 -9.46 22.98
CA GLU A 225 7.12 -10.33 23.69
C GLU A 225 6.17 -11.03 22.72
N MET A 226 5.86 -12.30 23.01
CA MET A 226 4.82 -13.01 22.28
C MET A 226 3.45 -12.48 22.68
N GLU A 227 2.58 -12.21 21.71
CA GLU A 227 1.15 -11.92 21.91
C GLU A 227 0.30 -13.12 21.46
N MET A 228 -1.02 -13.03 21.67
CA MET A 228 -1.95 -14.03 21.18
C MET A 228 -1.83 -14.16 19.66
N PRO A 229 -1.70 -15.39 19.14
CA PRO A 229 -1.60 -15.62 17.71
C PRO A 229 -2.85 -15.14 16.98
N THR A 230 -2.75 -14.97 15.66
CA THR A 230 -3.85 -14.58 14.79
C THR A 230 -3.80 -15.34 13.48
N THR A 231 -4.68 -15.01 12.54
CA THR A 231 -4.65 -15.56 11.17
C THR A 231 -4.54 -14.44 10.14
N ILE A 232 -3.85 -14.73 9.05
CA ILE A 232 -3.84 -13.91 7.83
C ILE A 232 -4.02 -14.89 6.65
N GLY A 233 -5.11 -14.74 5.89
CA GLY A 233 -5.37 -15.58 4.73
C GLY A 233 -5.44 -17.09 5.06
N ASP A 234 -6.11 -17.47 6.15
CA ASP A 234 -6.23 -18.85 6.67
C ASP A 234 -4.93 -19.46 7.23
N ARG A 235 -3.84 -18.71 7.28
CA ARG A 235 -2.56 -19.16 7.84
C ARG A 235 -2.39 -18.59 9.25
N GLN A 236 -1.96 -19.47 10.17
CA GLN A 236 -1.67 -19.10 11.55
C GLN A 236 -0.42 -18.21 11.62
N GLN A 237 -0.50 -17.18 12.46
CA GLN A 237 0.57 -16.20 12.65
C GLN A 237 1.01 -16.16 14.11
N TYR A 238 2.31 -16.24 14.36
CA TYR A 238 2.87 -15.69 15.59
C TYR A 238 2.77 -14.18 15.55
N VAL A 239 2.45 -13.58 16.69
CA VAL A 239 2.43 -12.14 16.87
C VAL A 239 3.47 -11.77 17.91
N VAL A 240 4.44 -10.94 17.50
CA VAL A 240 5.50 -10.45 18.39
C VAL A 240 5.32 -8.97 18.57
N SER A 241 5.02 -8.53 19.80
CA SER A 241 5.07 -7.10 20.13
C SER A 241 6.51 -6.66 20.33
N MET A 242 6.80 -5.43 19.93
CA MET A 242 8.10 -4.80 20.11
C MET A 242 7.95 -3.43 20.74
N ARG A 243 8.80 -3.13 21.74
CA ARG A 243 8.82 -1.84 22.44
C ARG A 243 10.26 -1.40 22.68
N PRO A 244 10.57 -0.09 22.60
CA PRO A 244 11.88 0.43 22.95
C PRO A 244 12.32 0.01 24.35
N ARG A 245 13.50 -0.55 24.45
CA ARG A 245 14.13 -0.98 25.72
C ARG A 245 15.05 0.10 26.29
N ARG A 246 15.61 0.94 25.39
CA ARG A 246 16.58 1.97 25.70
C ARG A 246 16.24 3.29 25.01
N LYS A 247 16.72 4.39 25.58
CA LYS A 247 16.70 5.68 24.89
C LYS A 247 17.92 5.76 23.96
N MET A 248 17.67 5.89 22.68
CA MET A 248 18.69 6.01 21.64
C MET A 248 18.81 7.45 21.16
N PRO A 249 19.92 7.83 20.48
CA PRO A 249 20.05 9.15 19.84
C PRO A 249 18.99 9.43 18.79
N HIS A 250 18.45 8.40 18.14
CA HIS A 250 17.32 8.44 17.19
C HIS A 250 16.04 7.85 17.84
N PRO A 251 14.84 8.22 17.36
CA PRO A 251 13.61 7.64 17.86
C PRO A 251 13.49 6.19 17.36
N LEU A 252 12.97 5.32 18.21
CA LEU A 252 12.70 3.93 17.91
C LEU A 252 11.22 3.71 17.56
N TYR A 253 10.91 2.57 17.00
CA TYR A 253 9.53 2.15 16.73
C TYR A 253 8.99 1.27 17.86
N PHE A 254 7.68 1.20 17.97
CA PHE A 254 6.97 0.20 18.74
C PHE A 254 5.82 -0.35 17.90
N GLY A 255 5.37 -1.56 18.19
CA GLY A 255 4.28 -2.17 17.41
C GLY A 255 4.32 -3.68 17.41
N ARG A 256 3.93 -4.29 16.29
CA ARG A 256 3.78 -5.74 16.12
C ARG A 256 4.41 -6.23 14.83
N LEU A 257 5.04 -7.39 14.91
CA LEU A 257 5.49 -8.20 13.79
C LEU A 257 4.64 -9.46 13.73
N TYR A 258 4.19 -9.81 12.54
CA TYR A 258 3.39 -11.01 12.27
C TYR A 258 4.25 -11.97 11.47
N ILE A 259 4.39 -13.21 11.97
CA ILE A 259 5.27 -14.21 11.41
C ILE A 259 4.46 -15.48 11.16
N ASP A 260 4.44 -15.94 9.93
CA ASP A 260 3.76 -17.17 9.52
C ASP A 260 4.33 -18.38 10.26
N GLN A 261 3.46 -19.20 10.86
CA GLN A 261 3.91 -20.32 11.71
C GLN A 261 4.56 -21.45 10.94
N GLU A 262 4.20 -21.67 9.68
CA GLU A 262 4.76 -22.77 8.87
C GLU A 262 6.07 -22.39 8.21
N THR A 263 6.14 -21.18 7.62
CA THR A 263 7.29 -20.75 6.84
C THR A 263 8.29 -19.91 7.61
N LEU A 264 7.85 -19.30 8.72
CA LEU A 264 8.55 -18.24 9.45
C LEU A 264 8.80 -16.99 8.61
N ALA A 265 7.98 -16.73 7.59
CA ALA A 265 8.02 -15.50 6.85
C ALA A 265 7.34 -14.35 7.63
N PHE A 266 7.89 -13.15 7.56
CA PHE A 266 7.17 -11.94 7.99
C PHE A 266 6.02 -11.69 7.04
N THR A 267 4.80 -11.61 7.53
CA THR A 267 3.61 -11.41 6.71
C THR A 267 3.00 -10.03 6.88
N ARG A 268 3.24 -9.41 8.05
CA ARG A 268 2.77 -8.06 8.35
C ARG A 268 3.64 -7.39 9.40
N ALA A 269 3.76 -6.08 9.33
CA ALA A 269 4.26 -5.24 10.40
C ALA A 269 3.34 -4.04 10.62
N GLU A 270 3.07 -3.73 11.87
CA GLU A 270 2.34 -2.54 12.31
C GLU A 270 3.22 -1.79 13.29
N LEU A 271 3.80 -0.68 12.85
CA LEU A 271 4.81 0.05 13.60
C LEU A 271 4.39 1.50 13.79
N SER A 272 4.73 2.05 14.94
CA SER A 272 4.58 3.47 15.25
C SER A 272 5.88 4.02 15.82
N LEU A 273 6.24 5.24 15.41
CA LEU A 273 7.43 5.91 15.90
C LEU A 273 7.20 6.43 17.33
N ASP A 274 8.16 6.22 18.22
CA ASP A 274 8.11 6.79 19.57
C ASP A 274 8.22 8.30 19.52
N MET A 275 7.15 8.98 19.92
CA MET A 275 7.04 10.44 19.98
C MET A 275 7.41 11.05 21.35
N SER A 276 7.95 10.25 22.27
CA SER A 276 8.34 10.72 23.61
C SER A 276 9.39 11.83 23.55
N ASP A 277 10.35 11.72 22.61
CA ASP A 277 11.30 12.77 22.28
C ASP A 277 10.92 13.48 20.97
N ARG A 278 10.21 14.58 21.09
CA ARG A 278 9.71 15.35 19.94
C ARG A 278 10.80 15.94 19.06
N LEU A 279 11.98 16.21 19.59
CA LEU A 279 13.08 16.76 18.79
C LEU A 279 13.62 15.68 17.85
N LYS A 280 13.89 14.49 18.36
CA LYS A 280 14.34 13.35 17.57
C LYS A 280 13.29 12.93 16.54
N ALA A 281 12.01 12.82 16.94
CA ALA A 281 10.91 12.54 16.02
C ALA A 281 10.80 13.62 14.91
N THR A 282 11.00 14.89 15.25
CA THR A 282 11.00 15.97 14.25
C THR A 282 12.15 15.82 13.25
N GLN A 283 13.36 15.50 13.71
CA GLN A 283 14.52 15.30 12.84
C GLN A 283 14.31 14.15 11.86
N MET A 284 13.70 13.06 12.31
CA MET A 284 13.40 11.91 11.45
C MET A 284 12.28 12.20 10.44
N MET A 285 11.23 12.92 10.86
CA MET A 285 10.07 13.17 10.01
C MET A 285 10.25 14.34 9.03
N LEU A 286 11.23 15.21 9.24
CA LEU A 286 11.30 16.51 8.56
C LEU A 286 12.68 16.77 7.95
N VAL A 287 12.75 16.73 6.62
CA VAL A 287 13.97 17.06 5.88
C VAL A 287 14.21 18.58 5.87
N LYS A 288 13.16 19.39 5.71
CA LYS A 288 13.26 20.86 5.65
C LYS A 288 12.04 21.52 6.25
N LYS A 289 12.27 22.48 7.13
CA LYS A 289 11.24 23.26 7.82
C LYS A 289 11.17 24.68 7.26
N PRO A 290 9.98 25.21 6.94
CA PRO A 290 9.83 26.61 6.56
C PRO A 290 10.19 27.55 7.71
N LEU A 291 10.75 28.70 7.39
CA LEU A 291 11.07 29.74 8.37
C LEU A 291 9.75 30.22 9.04
N GLY A 292 9.80 30.40 10.36
CA GLY A 292 8.68 30.91 11.15
C GLY A 292 7.58 29.88 11.45
N VAL A 293 7.80 28.61 11.14
CA VAL A 293 6.88 27.50 11.49
C VAL A 293 7.48 26.66 12.60
N ARG A 294 6.71 26.43 13.67
CA ARG A 294 7.01 25.47 14.71
C ARG A 294 6.27 24.16 14.36
N PHE A 295 7.02 23.14 14.01
CA PHE A 295 6.52 21.80 13.72
C PHE A 295 6.40 21.00 15.02
N ARG A 296 5.28 20.29 15.20
CA ARG A 296 5.03 19.41 16.34
C ARG A 296 4.56 18.05 15.82
N PRO A 297 5.42 17.04 15.79
CA PRO A 297 5.03 15.70 15.41
C PRO A 297 4.01 15.13 16.40
N LYS A 298 3.07 14.33 15.92
CA LYS A 298 2.01 13.68 16.69
C LYS A 298 2.01 12.18 16.51
N GLU A 299 2.18 11.74 15.28
CA GLU A 299 2.13 10.33 14.91
C GLU A 299 2.91 10.11 13.62
N LEU A 300 3.68 9.04 13.58
CA LEU A 300 4.15 8.40 12.37
C LEU A 300 3.86 6.92 12.55
N SER A 301 2.94 6.38 11.78
CA SER A 301 2.63 4.96 11.77
C SER A 301 2.84 4.35 10.40
N LEU A 302 3.25 3.10 10.39
CA LEU A 302 3.64 2.33 9.24
C LEU A 302 2.97 0.96 9.29
N GLN A 303 2.34 0.56 8.21
CA GLN A 303 1.85 -0.78 7.97
C GLN A 303 2.53 -1.33 6.73
N ILE A 304 3.07 -2.54 6.83
CA ILE A 304 3.68 -3.25 5.71
C ILE A 304 3.05 -4.63 5.67
N ASP A 305 2.49 -5.01 4.54
CA ASP A 305 1.91 -6.33 4.33
C ASP A 305 2.68 -7.08 3.25
N TYR A 306 2.89 -8.36 3.50
CA TYR A 306 3.46 -9.30 2.56
C TYR A 306 2.45 -10.42 2.30
N ARG A 307 2.49 -10.99 1.11
CA ARG A 307 1.60 -12.07 0.70
C ARG A 307 2.39 -13.25 0.15
N LEU A 308 2.00 -14.44 0.57
CA LEU A 308 2.52 -15.69 0.04
C LEU A 308 1.76 -16.03 -1.27
N GLU A 309 2.48 -16.12 -2.37
CA GLU A 309 1.99 -16.52 -3.68
C GLU A 309 2.96 -17.52 -4.30
N ASP A 310 2.46 -18.67 -4.71
CA ASP A 310 3.26 -19.75 -5.34
C ASP A 310 4.52 -20.12 -4.54
N GLY A 311 4.41 -20.16 -3.21
CA GLY A 311 5.50 -20.52 -2.32
C GLY A 311 6.51 -19.40 -2.03
N VAL A 312 6.34 -18.21 -2.61
CA VAL A 312 7.20 -17.05 -2.42
C VAL A 312 6.44 -15.92 -1.73
N THR A 313 7.02 -15.35 -0.69
CA THR A 313 6.45 -14.20 0.01
C THR A 313 6.90 -12.90 -0.67
N ARG A 314 5.94 -12.03 -0.99
CA ARG A 314 6.17 -10.77 -1.69
C ARG A 314 5.49 -9.62 -0.97
N ILE A 315 6.08 -8.44 -1.06
CA ILE A 315 5.43 -7.21 -0.58
C ILE A 315 4.12 -6.99 -1.34
N SER A 316 3.06 -6.61 -0.63
CA SER A 316 1.73 -6.44 -1.22
C SER A 316 1.09 -5.09 -0.94
N TYR A 317 1.34 -4.51 0.23
CA TYR A 317 0.79 -3.23 0.62
C TYR A 317 1.69 -2.50 1.62
N ILE A 318 1.83 -1.19 1.44
CA ILE A 318 2.47 -0.31 2.42
C ILE A 318 1.60 0.93 2.63
N ARG A 319 1.41 1.30 3.87
CA ARG A 319 0.74 2.53 4.27
C ARG A 319 1.55 3.27 5.32
N THR A 320 1.74 4.56 5.10
CA THR A 320 2.39 5.46 6.05
C THR A 320 1.45 6.60 6.40
N LEU A 321 1.27 6.85 7.68
CA LEU A 321 0.43 7.92 8.20
C LEU A 321 1.25 8.88 9.04
N PHE A 322 1.23 10.15 8.66
CA PHE A 322 1.90 11.24 9.37
C PHE A 322 0.86 12.19 9.93
N ARG A 323 0.85 12.42 11.24
CA ARG A 323 0.05 13.46 11.88
C ARG A 323 0.96 14.45 12.58
N PHE A 324 0.74 15.73 12.34
CA PHE A 324 1.53 16.79 12.94
C PHE A 324 0.74 18.08 13.04
N ASN A 325 1.18 18.97 13.93
CA ASN A 325 0.68 20.33 14.04
C ASN A 325 1.75 21.31 13.55
N CYS A 326 1.30 22.31 12.80
CA CYS A 326 2.11 23.48 12.47
C CYS A 326 1.60 24.71 13.22
N ASP A 327 2.53 25.42 13.82
CA ASP A 327 2.28 26.63 14.61
C ASP A 327 3.03 27.79 13.94
N TRP A 328 2.32 28.83 13.51
CA TRP A 328 2.88 30.01 12.84
C TRP A 328 2.89 31.19 13.80
N ARG A 329 3.99 31.94 13.88
CA ARG A 329 4.13 33.10 14.75
C ARG A 329 2.98 34.12 14.68
N ARG A 330 2.29 34.19 13.54
CA ARG A 330 1.19 35.11 13.27
C ARG A 330 -0.20 34.53 13.43
N ARG A 331 -0.34 33.29 13.91
CA ARG A 331 -1.63 32.61 14.12
C ARG A 331 -1.83 32.28 15.58
N LEU A 332 -3.04 32.53 16.08
CA LEU A 332 -3.39 32.25 17.48
C LEU A 332 -3.43 30.75 17.81
N PHE A 333 -3.70 29.90 16.81
CA PHE A 333 -3.86 28.46 17.02
C PHE A 333 -3.01 27.65 16.05
N ALA A 334 -2.45 26.55 16.55
CA ALA A 334 -1.81 25.55 15.73
C ALA A 334 -2.80 24.90 14.75
N THR A 335 -2.32 24.55 13.58
CA THR A 335 -3.12 23.86 12.56
C THR A 335 -2.70 22.41 12.47
N ALA A 336 -3.67 21.49 12.59
CA ALA A 336 -3.46 20.07 12.45
C ALA A 336 -3.41 19.68 10.96
N PHE A 337 -2.44 18.81 10.64
CA PHE A 337 -2.26 18.19 9.33
C PHE A 337 -2.18 16.68 9.48
N THR A 338 -2.72 15.99 8.49
CA THR A 338 -2.56 14.54 8.30
C THR A 338 -2.10 14.31 6.87
N ALA A 339 -0.98 13.62 6.69
CA ALA A 339 -0.52 13.14 5.40
C ALA A 339 -0.56 11.60 5.43
N CYS A 340 -1.03 10.99 4.35
CA CYS A 340 -1.09 9.55 4.20
C CYS A 340 -0.52 9.18 2.83
N CYS A 341 0.39 8.21 2.81
CA CYS A 341 0.91 7.60 1.59
C CYS A 341 0.54 6.12 1.62
N GLU A 342 0.01 5.62 0.53
CA GLU A 342 -0.42 4.23 0.37
C GLU A 342 0.10 3.69 -0.96
N MET A 343 0.62 2.46 -0.95
CA MET A 343 0.97 1.72 -2.15
C MET A 343 0.42 0.30 -2.05
N VAL A 344 -0.28 -0.15 -3.07
CA VAL A 344 -0.74 -1.53 -3.22
C VAL A 344 -0.15 -2.13 -4.48
N VAL A 345 0.36 -3.35 -4.38
CA VAL A 345 0.77 -4.16 -5.52
C VAL A 345 -0.49 -4.75 -6.15
N THR A 346 -0.80 -4.35 -7.37
CA THR A 346 -2.03 -4.74 -8.09
C THR A 346 -1.80 -5.87 -9.08
N GLY A 347 -0.55 -6.11 -9.46
CA GLY A 347 -0.16 -7.17 -10.39
C GLY A 347 1.35 -7.33 -10.48
N GLN A 348 1.79 -8.34 -11.20
CA GLN A 348 3.19 -8.69 -11.41
C GLN A 348 3.39 -9.23 -12.82
N ASP A 349 4.51 -8.91 -13.44
CA ASP A 349 4.93 -9.53 -14.69
C ASP A 349 5.48 -10.93 -14.44
N ALA A 350 5.18 -11.87 -15.33
CA ALA A 350 5.65 -13.26 -15.23
C ALA A 350 7.18 -13.38 -15.30
N THR A 351 7.84 -12.48 -16.02
CA THR A 351 9.30 -12.42 -16.18
C THR A 351 9.77 -10.99 -16.24
N THR A 352 10.89 -10.71 -15.58
CA THR A 352 11.51 -9.38 -15.60
C THR A 352 12.82 -9.44 -16.39
N GLU A 353 12.75 -9.14 -17.66
CA GLU A 353 13.96 -9.11 -18.51
C GLU A 353 14.73 -7.80 -18.42
N ARG A 354 14.11 -6.69 -17.99
CA ARG A 354 14.74 -5.37 -18.01
C ARG A 354 14.50 -4.57 -16.74
N PRO A 355 15.59 -4.15 -16.07
CA PRO A 355 15.46 -3.21 -14.95
C PRO A 355 14.99 -1.83 -15.45
N ILE A 356 14.28 -1.10 -14.60
CA ILE A 356 13.95 0.31 -14.84
C ILE A 356 15.25 1.10 -14.97
N ARG A 357 15.43 1.82 -16.09
CA ARG A 357 16.64 2.63 -16.34
C ARG A 357 16.69 3.82 -15.38
N GLY A 358 17.90 4.22 -14.98
CA GLY A 358 18.10 5.33 -14.06
C GLY A 358 17.38 6.63 -14.45
N ARG A 359 17.32 6.96 -15.75
CA ARG A 359 16.61 8.15 -16.29
C ARG A 359 15.07 8.06 -16.21
N GLU A 360 14.54 6.83 -16.11
CA GLU A 360 13.08 6.55 -16.02
C GLU A 360 12.65 6.40 -14.56
N SER A 361 13.64 6.22 -13.68
CA SER A 361 13.41 6.04 -12.25
C SER A 361 13.04 7.34 -11.58
N PHE A 362 12.06 7.28 -10.68
CA PHE A 362 11.73 8.39 -9.79
C PHE A 362 12.88 8.64 -8.79
N ASP A 363 13.31 9.90 -8.64
CA ASP A 363 14.38 10.26 -7.69
C ASP A 363 13.79 10.42 -6.28
N GLN A 364 14.41 9.79 -5.28
CA GLN A 364 13.99 9.88 -3.87
C GLN A 364 14.00 11.30 -3.29
N ARG A 365 14.71 12.25 -3.91
CA ARG A 365 14.74 13.67 -3.51
C ARG A 365 13.55 14.46 -4.02
N ASP A 366 12.83 13.91 -5.00
CA ASP A 366 11.66 14.52 -5.60
C ASP A 366 10.40 14.30 -4.75
N ALA A 367 9.44 15.18 -4.88
CA ALA A 367 8.08 14.97 -4.38
C ALA A 367 7.20 14.47 -5.53
N PHE A 368 6.45 13.41 -5.30
CA PHE A 368 5.58 12.80 -6.31
C PHE A 368 4.59 13.81 -6.90
N PHE A 369 4.03 14.63 -6.04
CA PHE A 369 3.13 15.70 -6.42
C PHE A 369 3.71 16.65 -7.49
N ASP A 370 5.00 16.90 -7.50
CA ASP A 370 5.66 17.82 -8.46
C ASP A 370 5.94 17.12 -9.82
N LYS A 371 5.85 15.78 -9.88
CA LYS A 371 6.18 14.97 -11.06
C LYS A 371 4.95 14.47 -11.83
N VAL A 372 3.76 14.70 -11.31
CA VAL A 372 2.51 14.32 -11.98
C VAL A 372 1.69 15.53 -12.34
N ASP A 373 0.97 15.44 -13.45
CA ASP A 373 0.20 16.55 -13.99
C ASP A 373 -1.14 16.75 -13.29
N TYR A 374 -1.68 17.95 -13.43
CA TYR A 374 -3.05 18.24 -13.09
C TYR A 374 -3.96 17.62 -14.15
N PHE A 375 -4.85 16.72 -13.72
CA PHE A 375 -5.65 15.95 -14.66
C PHE A 375 -7.12 15.88 -14.24
N LEU A 376 -8.03 16.09 -15.21
CA LEU A 376 -9.48 16.19 -14.97
C LEU A 376 -10.31 15.07 -15.60
N ASP A 377 -9.67 14.05 -16.23
CA ASP A 377 -10.41 12.98 -16.89
C ASP A 377 -11.09 12.06 -15.86
N PRO A 378 -12.43 11.98 -15.86
CA PRO A 378 -13.18 11.12 -14.93
C PRO A 378 -12.93 9.62 -15.17
N VAL A 379 -12.51 9.24 -16.39
CA VAL A 379 -12.21 7.84 -16.76
C VAL A 379 -10.73 7.48 -16.65
N PHE A 380 -9.95 8.34 -16.01
CA PHE A 380 -8.47 8.22 -15.94
C PHE A 380 -7.98 6.85 -15.43
N TRP A 381 -8.70 6.22 -14.53
CA TRP A 381 -8.34 4.94 -13.93
C TRP A 381 -9.10 3.73 -14.50
N GLN A 382 -9.78 3.89 -15.64
CA GLN A 382 -10.71 2.88 -16.12
C GLN A 382 -10.06 1.50 -16.35
N GLU A 383 -8.80 1.49 -16.78
CA GLU A 383 -8.04 0.27 -17.08
C GLU A 383 -7.23 -0.28 -15.90
N TYR A 384 -7.11 0.48 -14.80
CA TYR A 384 -6.20 0.15 -13.72
C TYR A 384 -6.93 -0.27 -12.44
N ASN A 385 -6.34 -1.23 -11.73
CA ASN A 385 -6.70 -1.51 -10.35
C ASN A 385 -6.14 -0.41 -9.44
N ILE A 386 -6.99 0.13 -8.57
CA ILE A 386 -6.67 1.23 -7.66
C ILE A 386 -7.22 0.93 -6.26
N ILE A 387 -6.75 1.63 -5.25
CA ILE A 387 -7.48 1.76 -4.00
C ILE A 387 -8.62 2.73 -4.28
N GLU A 388 -9.86 2.25 -4.24
CA GLU A 388 -11.02 3.12 -4.50
C GLU A 388 -11.05 4.30 -3.50
N PRO A 389 -11.34 5.52 -3.95
CA PRO A 389 -11.49 6.62 -3.03
C PRO A 389 -12.70 6.40 -2.12
N THR A 390 -12.56 6.76 -0.83
CA THR A 390 -13.71 6.79 0.09
C THR A 390 -14.75 7.82 -0.38
N GLU A 391 -15.98 7.72 0.10
CA GLU A 391 -17.01 8.73 -0.21
C GLU A 391 -16.55 10.15 0.16
N SER A 392 -15.86 10.30 1.30
CA SER A 392 -15.31 11.58 1.73
C SER A 392 -14.21 12.10 0.81
N LEU A 393 -13.36 11.21 0.30
CA LEU A 393 -12.30 11.54 -0.65
C LEU A 393 -12.89 11.86 -2.03
N ASN A 394 -13.89 11.12 -2.50
CA ASN A 394 -14.61 11.40 -3.75
C ASN A 394 -15.27 12.79 -3.74
N ARG A 395 -15.95 13.14 -2.66
CA ARG A 395 -16.51 14.49 -2.48
C ARG A 395 -15.42 15.57 -2.49
N ALA A 396 -14.25 15.29 -1.91
CA ALA A 396 -13.13 16.20 -1.92
C ALA A 396 -12.53 16.35 -3.33
N ILE A 397 -12.32 15.24 -4.05
CA ILE A 397 -11.86 15.24 -5.46
C ILE A 397 -12.80 16.08 -6.32
N ALA A 398 -14.10 15.83 -6.27
CA ALA A 398 -15.10 16.59 -7.02
C ALA A 398 -15.07 18.10 -6.69
N ARG A 399 -14.86 18.46 -5.42
CA ARG A 399 -14.72 19.85 -4.99
C ARG A 399 -13.43 20.50 -5.49
N LEU A 400 -12.30 19.77 -5.46
CA LEU A 400 -11.00 20.26 -5.93
C LEU A 400 -11.01 20.45 -7.44
N MET A 401 -11.76 19.62 -8.18
CA MET A 401 -11.93 19.71 -9.63
C MET A 401 -12.79 20.91 -10.05
N LYS A 402 -13.85 21.27 -9.29
CA LYS A 402 -14.79 22.37 -9.63
C LYS A 402 -14.25 23.78 -9.39
N ARG A 403 -13.11 23.92 -8.70
CA ARG A 403 -12.61 25.23 -8.19
C ARG A 403 -11.42 25.80 -8.99
N ARG A 404 -11.37 25.53 -10.28
CA ARG A 404 -10.46 26.21 -11.20
C ARG A 404 -11.12 27.34 -11.94
#